data_f7a87b41c0d3e1b258f943479c6b1809
#
_entry.id   f7a87b41c0d3e1b258f943479c6b1809
#
_cell.length_a   1.000
_cell.length_b   1.000
_cell.length_c   1.000
_cell.angle_alpha   90.00
_cell.angle_beta   90.00
_cell.angle_gamma   90.00
#
_symmetry.space_group_name_H-M   'P 1'
#
loop_
_entity.id
_entity.type
_entity.pdbx_description
1 polymer ?
#
loop_
_entity_poly.entity_id
_entity_poly.type
_entity_poly.pdbx_seq_one_letter_code
_entity_poly.pdbx_strand_id
1 'polypeptide(L)'
;MSSGNQRQAPLPIQIEDLTVAYRAEPVLWDIDVSFHEGTLTAIVGPNGAGKSTLIKTVLGLIEPSAGQVLIYGQPYEQQRRHVAYVPQRGSVDWDFPTNALDVVKMGRYGHLGWIRRPGVKDHQLALEALRKVGMEAFARRQISQLSGGQQQ
;
A
#
# COMPACT_ATOMS: atom_id res chain seq x y z
N MET A 1 9.15 44.31 3.24
CA MET A 1 9.89 43.03 3.44
C MET A 1 8.93 41.91 3.18
N SER A 2 8.94 41.38 1.96
CA SER A 2 8.00 40.32 1.53
C SER A 2 8.60 39.00 1.94
N SER A 3 8.03 38.38 2.98
CA SER A 3 8.34 37.00 3.35
C SER A 3 7.82 36.08 2.25
N GLY A 4 8.73 35.58 1.41
CA GLY A 4 8.42 34.64 0.37
C GLY A 4 7.86 33.37 1.01
N ASN A 5 6.58 33.14 0.82
CA ASN A 5 5.91 31.90 1.16
C ASN A 5 6.47 30.79 0.20
N GLN A 6 7.57 30.17 0.59
CA GLN A 6 8.03 28.94 -0.04
C GLN A 6 6.94 27.90 0.25
N ARG A 7 6.08 27.64 -0.71
CA ARG A 7 5.17 26.49 -0.69
C ARG A 7 6.07 25.26 -0.63
N GLN A 8 6.24 24.71 0.55
CA GLN A 8 6.87 23.40 0.71
C GLN A 8 6.11 22.40 -0.14
N ALA A 9 6.84 21.56 -0.86
CA ALA A 9 6.23 20.50 -1.64
C ALA A 9 5.38 19.63 -0.69
N PRO A 10 4.19 19.20 -1.13
CA PRO A 10 3.31 18.40 -0.28
C PRO A 10 4.02 17.11 0.13
N LEU A 11 3.93 16.77 1.41
CA LEU A 11 4.52 15.56 1.97
C LEU A 11 3.84 14.30 1.42
N PRO A 12 4.58 13.22 1.19
CA PRO A 12 4.01 11.94 0.76
C PRO A 12 2.90 11.44 1.66
N ILE A 13 3.08 11.52 2.97
CA ILE A 13 2.04 11.22 3.95
C ILE A 13 2.16 12.22 5.10
N GLN A 14 1.04 12.82 5.46
CA GLN A 14 0.90 13.72 6.60
C GLN A 14 -0.31 13.29 7.41
N ILE A 15 -0.13 13.11 8.70
CA ILE A 15 -1.14 12.71 9.66
C ILE A 15 -1.25 13.83 10.67
N GLU A 16 -2.46 14.33 10.91
CA GLU A 16 -2.73 15.50 11.76
C GLU A 16 -3.86 15.18 12.73
N ASP A 17 -3.61 15.37 14.02
CA ASP A 17 -4.57 15.22 15.14
C ASP A 17 -5.32 13.88 15.10
N LEU A 18 -4.69 12.81 14.58
CA LEU A 18 -5.36 11.57 14.24
C LEU A 18 -5.78 10.79 15.48
N THR A 19 -7.07 10.60 15.64
CA THR A 19 -7.67 9.73 16.66
C THR A 19 -8.49 8.64 15.97
N VAL A 20 -8.24 7.38 16.35
CA VAL A 20 -8.99 6.22 15.86
C VAL A 20 -9.48 5.40 17.04
N ALA A 21 -10.78 5.15 17.10
CA ALA A 21 -11.40 4.34 18.15
C ALA A 21 -12.16 3.15 17.54
N TYR A 22 -12.07 2.00 18.19
CA TYR A 22 -12.97 0.88 17.96
C TYR A 22 -14.03 0.90 19.05
N ARG A 23 -15.29 1.13 18.68
CA ARG A 23 -16.39 1.35 19.61
C ARG A 23 -16.15 2.58 20.48
N ALA A 24 -15.93 2.43 21.78
CA ALA A 24 -15.69 3.54 22.72
C ALA A 24 -14.23 3.70 23.16
N GLU A 25 -13.35 2.78 22.76
CA GLU A 25 -11.94 2.81 23.20
C GLU A 25 -11.02 3.29 22.07
N PRO A 26 -10.29 4.38 22.28
CA PRO A 26 -9.31 4.88 21.31
C PRO A 26 -8.10 3.93 21.26
N VAL A 27 -7.70 3.55 20.05
CA VAL A 27 -6.50 2.75 19.77
C VAL A 27 -5.35 3.65 19.32
N LEU A 28 -5.68 4.74 18.65
CA LEU A 28 -4.77 5.84 18.35
C LEU A 28 -5.35 7.11 18.93
N TRP A 29 -4.50 7.92 19.52
CA TRP A 29 -4.92 9.15 20.17
C TRP A 29 -3.98 10.27 19.82
N ASP A 30 -4.51 11.34 19.18
CA ASP A 30 -3.82 12.59 18.91
C ASP A 30 -2.44 12.39 18.27
N ILE A 31 -2.42 11.66 17.13
CA ILE A 31 -1.19 11.30 16.43
C ILE A 31 -0.89 12.34 15.37
N ASP A 32 0.28 12.98 15.49
CA ASP A 32 0.88 13.83 14.49
C ASP A 32 2.16 13.21 13.96
N VAL A 33 2.20 12.91 12.67
CA VAL A 33 3.42 12.39 12.03
C VAL A 33 3.45 12.73 10.55
N SER A 34 4.65 13.04 10.07
CA SER A 34 4.90 13.33 8.66
C SER A 34 5.98 12.40 8.12
N PHE A 35 5.77 11.91 6.90
CA PHE A 35 6.72 11.08 6.20
C PHE A 35 7.31 11.86 5.03
N HIS A 36 8.61 11.69 4.81
CA HIS A 36 9.35 12.43 3.79
C HIS A 36 9.62 11.57 2.56
N GLU A 37 9.69 12.19 1.41
CA GLU A 37 9.99 11.50 0.16
C GLU A 37 11.42 10.92 0.17
N GLY A 38 11.58 9.74 -0.45
CA GLY A 38 12.86 9.06 -0.54
C GLY A 38 13.38 8.48 0.77
N THR A 39 12.57 8.43 1.84
CA THR A 39 12.97 7.86 3.13
C THR A 39 12.38 6.47 3.36
N LEU A 40 13.12 5.64 4.09
CA LEU A 40 12.60 4.39 4.66
C LEU A 40 12.23 4.64 6.12
N THR A 41 10.95 4.50 6.45
CA THR A 41 10.45 4.70 7.81
C THR A 41 9.92 3.39 8.38
N ALA A 42 10.29 3.06 9.63
CA ALA A 42 9.80 1.90 10.33
C ALA A 42 8.88 2.31 11.49
N ILE A 43 7.71 1.65 11.58
CA ILE A 43 6.80 1.78 12.72
C ILE A 43 7.02 0.58 13.63
N VAL A 44 7.56 0.82 14.82
CA VAL A 44 7.91 -0.22 15.79
C VAL A 44 7.09 -0.08 17.07
N GLY A 45 6.85 -1.18 17.75
CA GLY A 45 6.09 -1.20 19.00
C GLY A 45 5.55 -2.60 19.31
N PRO A 46 5.04 -2.84 20.52
CA PRO A 46 4.48 -4.13 20.95
C PRO A 46 3.22 -4.50 20.14
N ASN A 47 2.78 -5.75 20.28
CA ASN A 47 1.50 -6.17 19.72
C ASN A 47 0.36 -5.41 20.42
N GLY A 48 -0.63 -4.97 19.65
CA GLY A 48 -1.72 -4.13 20.14
C GLY A 48 -1.44 -2.61 20.18
N ALA A 49 -0.23 -2.14 19.90
CA ALA A 49 0.13 -0.71 19.91
C ALA A 49 -0.49 0.14 18.78
N GLY A 50 -1.45 -0.37 18.03
CA GLY A 50 -2.12 0.40 16.97
C GLY A 50 -1.39 0.47 15.63
N LYS A 51 -0.23 -0.17 15.44
CA LYS A 51 0.55 -0.10 14.18
C LYS A 51 -0.28 -0.45 12.94
N SER A 52 -0.99 -1.56 12.99
CA SER A 52 -1.84 -2.00 11.87
C SER A 52 -3.06 -1.10 11.69
N THR A 53 -3.56 -0.52 12.77
CA THR A 53 -4.66 0.46 12.73
C THR A 53 -4.19 1.72 12.02
N LEU A 54 -3.01 2.25 12.35
CA LEU A 54 -2.44 3.42 11.69
C LEU A 54 -2.29 3.19 10.18
N ILE A 55 -1.66 2.07 9.78
CA ILE A 55 -1.49 1.73 8.36
C ILE A 55 -2.86 1.61 7.65
N LYS A 56 -3.84 0.95 8.27
CA LYS A 56 -5.17 0.80 7.68
C LYS A 56 -5.90 2.14 7.55
N THR A 57 -5.70 3.06 8.50
CA THR A 57 -6.27 4.41 8.43
C THR A 57 -5.62 5.22 7.32
N VAL A 58 -4.29 5.15 7.16
CA VAL A 58 -3.57 5.77 6.02
C VAL A 58 -4.09 5.26 4.68
N LEU A 59 -4.49 3.99 4.61
CA LEU A 59 -5.05 3.36 3.41
C LEU A 59 -6.57 3.59 3.24
N GLY A 60 -7.19 4.43 4.08
CA GLY A 60 -8.64 4.66 4.02
C GLY A 60 -9.50 3.44 4.33
N LEU A 61 -8.93 2.38 4.93
CA LEU A 61 -9.65 1.16 5.32
C LEU A 61 -10.34 1.29 6.69
N ILE A 62 -9.94 2.26 7.48
CA ILE A 62 -10.52 2.63 8.76
C ILE A 62 -10.71 4.14 8.74
N GLU A 63 -11.92 4.59 9.01
CA GLU A 63 -12.24 6.01 9.12
C GLU A 63 -11.81 6.54 10.49
N PRO A 64 -11.05 7.64 10.57
CA PRO A 64 -10.67 8.24 11.83
C PRO A 64 -11.88 8.85 12.55
N SER A 65 -11.86 8.82 13.89
CA SER A 65 -12.86 9.51 14.74
C SER A 65 -12.61 11.01 14.80
N ALA A 66 -11.36 11.43 14.66
CA ALA A 66 -10.93 12.84 14.55
C ALA A 66 -9.60 12.92 13.81
N GLY A 67 -9.26 14.12 13.34
CA GLY A 67 -8.04 14.37 12.57
C GLY A 67 -8.15 13.93 11.11
N GLN A 68 -7.02 13.90 10.43
CA GLN A 68 -6.98 13.56 9.01
C GLN A 68 -5.67 12.91 8.58
N VAL A 69 -5.73 12.20 7.46
CA VAL A 69 -4.57 11.68 6.75
C VAL A 69 -4.55 12.25 5.35
N LEU A 70 -3.45 12.88 4.99
CA LEU A 70 -3.24 13.46 3.67
C LEU A 70 -2.08 12.74 2.96
N ILE A 71 -2.26 12.43 1.70
CA ILE A 71 -1.25 11.88 0.81
C ILE A 71 -0.99 12.92 -0.27
N TYR A 72 0.23 13.45 -0.32
CA TYR A 72 0.56 14.60 -1.18
C TYR A 72 -0.47 15.75 -1.05
N GLY A 73 -0.89 16.04 0.19
CA GLY A 73 -1.84 17.10 0.50
C GLY A 73 -3.30 16.83 0.10
N GLN A 74 -3.65 15.60 -0.22
CA GLN A 74 -4.99 15.18 -0.63
C GLN A 74 -5.45 13.92 0.12
N PRO A 75 -6.75 13.67 0.29
CA PRO A 75 -7.27 12.42 0.84
C PRO A 75 -6.83 11.20 0.02
N TYR A 76 -6.74 10.02 0.69
CA TYR A 76 -6.30 8.77 0.07
C TYR A 76 -7.05 8.43 -1.22
N GLU A 77 -8.37 8.65 -1.29
CA GLU A 77 -9.21 8.31 -2.44
C GLU A 77 -8.73 8.98 -3.74
N GLN A 78 -8.19 10.19 -3.62
CA GLN A 78 -7.67 10.95 -4.75
C GLN A 78 -6.23 10.55 -5.12
N GLN A 79 -5.50 9.96 -4.18
CA GLN A 79 -4.08 9.62 -4.30
C GLN A 79 -3.78 8.12 -4.28
N ARG A 80 -4.80 7.26 -4.23
CA ARG A 80 -4.63 5.79 -4.13
C ARG A 80 -3.71 5.17 -5.20
N ARG A 81 -3.52 5.84 -6.34
CA ARG A 81 -2.60 5.39 -7.40
C ARG A 81 -1.13 5.57 -7.05
N HIS A 82 -0.82 6.42 -6.08
CA HIS A 82 0.54 6.68 -5.60
C HIS A 82 0.91 5.80 -4.39
N VAL A 83 -0.04 5.01 -3.88
CA VAL A 83 0.16 4.17 -2.70
C VAL A 83 0.13 2.71 -3.10
N ALA A 84 1.16 1.97 -2.72
CA ALA A 84 1.19 0.52 -2.79
C ALA A 84 1.19 -0.07 -1.38
N TYR A 85 0.40 -1.09 -1.16
CA TYR A 85 0.32 -1.81 0.10
C TYR A 85 0.63 -3.28 -0.08
N VAL A 86 1.60 -3.77 0.68
CA VAL A 86 1.91 -5.20 0.75
C VAL A 86 1.46 -5.70 2.13
N PRO A 87 0.36 -6.47 2.21
CA PRO A 87 -0.15 -6.97 3.47
C PRO A 87 0.77 -8.05 4.05
N GLN A 88 0.75 -8.18 5.38
CA GLN A 88 1.30 -9.35 6.05
C GLN A 88 0.45 -10.59 5.68
N ARG A 89 1.07 -11.78 5.62
CA ARG A 89 0.42 -13.04 5.22
C ARG A 89 -1.00 -13.22 5.78
N GLY A 90 -1.92 -13.76 4.97
CA GLY A 90 -3.24 -14.19 5.38
C GLY A 90 -4.41 -13.66 4.57
N SER A 91 -4.18 -12.69 3.65
CA SER A 91 -5.25 -12.10 2.83
C SER A 91 -5.35 -12.70 1.41
N VAL A 92 -4.47 -13.63 1.05
CA VAL A 92 -4.45 -14.26 -0.28
C VAL A 92 -4.84 -15.73 -0.16
N ASP A 93 -5.80 -16.15 -0.98
CA ASP A 93 -6.13 -17.56 -1.16
C ASP A 93 -5.04 -18.22 -2.03
N TRP A 94 -4.11 -18.88 -1.37
CA TRP A 94 -2.98 -19.53 -2.03
C TRP A 94 -3.37 -20.83 -2.77
N ASP A 95 -4.53 -21.39 -2.48
CA ASP A 95 -5.05 -22.59 -3.15
C ASP A 95 -5.76 -22.25 -4.46
N PHE A 96 -5.91 -20.96 -4.77
CA PHE A 96 -6.47 -20.51 -6.04
C PHE A 96 -5.61 -21.02 -7.21
N PRO A 97 -6.19 -21.71 -8.22
CA PRO A 97 -5.44 -22.37 -9.30
C PRO A 97 -4.91 -21.36 -10.33
N THR A 98 -3.93 -20.57 -9.95
CA THR A 98 -3.26 -19.60 -10.81
C THR A 98 -1.74 -19.68 -10.67
N ASN A 99 -1.00 -19.14 -11.62
CA ASN A 99 0.46 -19.08 -11.59
C ASN A 99 0.94 -17.68 -11.18
N ALA A 100 2.23 -17.58 -10.79
CA ALA A 100 2.83 -16.33 -10.32
C ALA A 100 2.71 -15.19 -11.35
N LEU A 101 2.91 -15.47 -12.64
CA LEU A 101 2.83 -14.48 -13.70
C LEU A 101 1.42 -13.92 -13.86
N ASP A 102 0.40 -14.76 -13.76
CA ASP A 102 -0.99 -14.31 -13.89
C ASP A 102 -1.39 -13.43 -12.69
N VAL A 103 -0.95 -13.77 -11.48
CA VAL A 103 -1.14 -12.90 -10.30
C VAL A 103 -0.50 -11.53 -10.51
N VAL A 104 0.76 -11.48 -10.97
CA VAL A 104 1.44 -10.20 -11.23
C VAL A 104 0.74 -9.41 -12.33
N LYS A 105 0.21 -10.08 -13.38
CA LYS A 105 -0.60 -9.43 -14.43
C LYS A 105 -1.90 -8.84 -13.90
N MET A 106 -2.50 -9.40 -12.83
CA MET A 106 -3.70 -8.82 -12.21
C MET A 106 -3.45 -7.40 -11.72
N GLY A 107 -2.23 -7.06 -11.28
CA GLY A 107 -1.84 -5.69 -10.93
C GLY A 107 -1.99 -4.67 -12.06
N ARG A 108 -2.10 -5.13 -13.33
CA ARG A 108 -2.31 -4.26 -14.49
C ARG A 108 -3.77 -3.85 -14.70
N TYR A 109 -4.73 -4.57 -14.13
CA TYR A 109 -6.16 -4.30 -14.34
C TYR A 109 -6.57 -2.89 -13.91
N GLY A 110 -5.98 -2.37 -12.84
CA GLY A 110 -6.23 -1.00 -12.39
C GLY A 110 -5.87 0.08 -13.44
N HIS A 111 -4.95 -0.23 -14.38
CA HIS A 111 -4.52 0.67 -15.46
C HIS A 111 -5.27 0.42 -16.78
N LEU A 112 -5.77 -0.81 -16.96
CA LEU A 112 -6.45 -1.23 -18.20
C LEU A 112 -7.94 -0.89 -18.17
N GLY A 113 -8.53 -0.69 -16.97
CA GLY A 113 -9.96 -0.54 -16.80
C GLY A 113 -10.74 -1.85 -17.07
N TRP A 114 -12.06 -1.76 -17.08
CA TRP A 114 -12.96 -2.91 -17.12
C TRP A 114 -13.05 -3.63 -18.48
N ILE A 115 -12.64 -2.96 -19.57
CA ILE A 115 -12.92 -3.44 -20.95
C ILE A 115 -11.67 -4.02 -21.62
N ARG A 116 -10.47 -3.56 -21.25
CA ARG A 116 -9.23 -3.97 -21.90
C ARG A 116 -8.64 -5.22 -21.24
N ARG A 117 -8.31 -6.23 -22.07
CA ARG A 117 -7.55 -7.40 -21.63
C ARG A 117 -6.04 -7.09 -21.64
N PRO A 118 -5.26 -7.66 -20.70
CA PRO A 118 -3.80 -7.55 -20.71
C PRO A 118 -3.23 -8.04 -22.05
N GLY A 119 -2.43 -7.19 -22.67
CA GLY A 119 -1.76 -7.49 -23.94
C GLY A 119 -0.31 -7.94 -23.77
N VAL A 120 0.43 -8.00 -24.89
CA VAL A 120 1.86 -8.39 -24.90
C VAL A 120 2.70 -7.48 -24.01
N LYS A 121 2.43 -6.16 -24.01
CA LYS A 121 3.13 -5.19 -23.17
C LYS A 121 2.92 -5.46 -21.68
N ASP A 122 1.71 -5.81 -21.27
CA ASP A 122 1.41 -6.11 -19.86
C ASP A 122 2.07 -7.40 -19.41
N HIS A 123 2.17 -8.39 -20.31
CA HIS A 123 2.91 -9.63 -20.08
C HIS A 123 4.41 -9.36 -19.86
N GLN A 124 5.03 -8.51 -20.69
CA GLN A 124 6.42 -8.13 -20.54
C GLN A 124 6.68 -7.39 -19.23
N LEU A 125 5.83 -6.41 -18.88
CA LEU A 125 5.93 -5.69 -17.61
C LEU A 125 5.81 -6.62 -16.39
N ALA A 126 4.94 -7.63 -16.47
CA ALA A 126 4.80 -8.62 -15.40
C ALA A 126 6.05 -9.50 -15.27
N LEU A 127 6.65 -9.92 -16.38
CA LEU A 127 7.93 -10.66 -16.36
C LEU A 127 9.07 -9.81 -15.82
N GLU A 128 9.15 -8.55 -16.19
CA GLU A 128 10.14 -7.62 -15.65
C GLU A 128 9.98 -7.42 -14.14
N ALA A 129 8.73 -7.33 -13.65
CA ALA A 129 8.46 -7.23 -12.22
C ALA A 129 8.95 -8.50 -11.47
N LEU A 130 8.65 -9.69 -12.00
CA LEU A 130 9.14 -10.96 -11.44
C LEU A 130 10.69 -11.03 -11.47
N ARG A 131 11.32 -10.55 -12.54
CA ARG A 131 12.80 -10.50 -12.65
C ARG A 131 13.42 -9.61 -11.57
N LYS A 132 12.83 -8.44 -11.29
CA LYS A 132 13.31 -7.51 -10.26
C LYS A 132 13.36 -8.13 -8.86
N VAL A 133 12.48 -9.08 -8.56
CA VAL A 133 12.44 -9.79 -7.29
C VAL A 133 13.06 -11.20 -7.36
N GLY A 134 13.74 -11.56 -8.47
CA GLY A 134 14.39 -12.86 -8.63
C GLY A 134 13.42 -14.03 -8.84
N MET A 135 12.17 -13.76 -9.22
CA MET A 135 11.11 -14.77 -9.34
C MET A 135 10.80 -15.19 -10.79
N GLU A 136 11.56 -14.74 -11.78
CA GLU A 136 11.32 -15.03 -13.20
C GLU A 136 11.24 -16.52 -13.51
N ALA A 137 12.14 -17.32 -12.92
CA ALA A 137 12.17 -18.78 -13.11
C ALA A 137 10.89 -19.48 -12.59
N PHE A 138 10.14 -18.82 -11.71
CA PHE A 138 8.92 -19.34 -11.11
C PHE A 138 7.65 -18.77 -11.75
N ALA A 139 7.75 -17.98 -12.82
CA ALA A 139 6.64 -17.29 -13.47
C ALA A 139 5.46 -18.22 -13.80
N ARG A 140 5.73 -19.45 -14.25
CA ARG A 140 4.70 -20.44 -14.62
C ARG A 140 4.32 -21.39 -13.48
N ARG A 141 4.96 -21.27 -12.30
CA ARG A 141 4.66 -22.13 -11.15
C ARG A 141 3.35 -21.69 -10.50
N GLN A 142 2.53 -22.64 -10.10
CA GLN A 142 1.31 -22.35 -9.31
C GLN A 142 1.69 -21.68 -7.99
N ILE A 143 0.88 -20.71 -7.56
CA ILE A 143 1.16 -19.94 -6.34
C ILE A 143 1.16 -20.83 -5.08
N SER A 144 0.35 -21.87 -5.04
CA SER A 144 0.34 -22.87 -3.95
C SER A 144 1.66 -23.65 -3.81
N GLN A 145 2.46 -23.75 -4.88
CA GLN A 145 3.73 -24.46 -4.90
C GLN A 145 4.94 -23.58 -4.57
N LEU A 146 4.70 -22.31 -4.32
CA LEU A 146 5.75 -21.35 -3.93
C LEU A 146 6.05 -21.48 -2.44
N SER A 147 7.33 -21.36 -2.07
CA SER A 147 7.71 -21.29 -0.67
C SER A 147 7.18 -20.00 -0.04
N GLY A 148 7.06 -19.97 1.28
CA GLY A 148 6.52 -18.82 1.98
C GLY A 148 7.24 -17.50 1.74
N GLY A 149 8.56 -17.50 1.54
CA GLY A 149 9.31 -16.32 1.13
C GLY A 149 9.08 -15.92 -0.33
N GLN A 150 8.79 -16.91 -1.20
CA GLN A 150 8.44 -16.66 -2.61
C GLN A 150 7.02 -16.13 -2.79
N GLN A 151 6.14 -16.40 -1.83
CA GLN A 151 4.77 -15.89 -1.81
C GLN A 151 4.69 -14.43 -1.32
N GLN A 152 5.68 -13.96 -0.62
CA GLN A 152 5.80 -12.59 -0.12
C GLN A 152 6.54 -11.67 -1.10
#